data_11378afa1d5aecad650552fa7256462b
#
_entry.id   11378afa1d5aecad650552fa7256462b
#
_cell.length_a   1.000
_cell.length_b   1.000
_cell.length_c   1.000
_cell.angle_alpha   90.00
_cell.angle_beta   90.00
_cell.angle_gamma   90.00
#
_symmetry.space_group_name_H-M   'P 1'
#
loop_
_entity.id
_entity.type
_entity.pdbx_description
1 polymer ?
#
loop_
_entity_poly.entity_id
_entity_poly.type
_entity_poly.pdbx_seq_one_letter_code
_entity_poly.pdbx_strand_id
1 'polypeptide(L)'
;MRNRLFAVICALLALAMLPGGASARAKKAPKKDIGIQLYSVRSLIGVFGKSQGDYKPVLKQLADMGYTSVEAASYKDGMLYGQTPEQFRKDVEDAGMRVISTHCTLNLSDEELASGDFSKALAWWDECIAAHKAAGAEYIVVPSMRKISTLKDLQTYCRYFNEVGAR
;
A
#
# COMPACT_ATOMS: atom_id res chain seq x y z
N MET A 1 -28.12 69.81 19.38
CA MET A 1 -27.26 69.11 18.40
C MET A 1 -26.20 68.21 19.05
N ARG A 2 -25.65 68.59 20.22
CA ARG A 2 -24.55 67.87 20.91
C ARG A 2 -24.90 66.43 21.32
N ASN A 3 -26.15 66.17 21.75
CA ASN A 3 -26.57 64.86 22.23
C ASN A 3 -26.83 63.82 21.11
N ARG A 4 -27.13 64.27 19.88
CA ARG A 4 -27.31 63.36 18.74
C ARG A 4 -25.99 62.86 18.18
N LEU A 5 -24.94 63.70 18.27
CA LEU A 5 -23.62 63.31 17.81
C LEU A 5 -22.99 62.24 18.71
N PHE A 6 -23.23 62.34 20.05
CA PHE A 6 -22.77 61.36 21.01
C PHE A 6 -23.45 59.99 20.86
N ALA A 7 -24.75 59.99 20.55
CA ALA A 7 -25.50 58.73 20.32
C ALA A 7 -25.02 58.03 19.07
N VAL A 8 -24.66 58.74 17.99
CA VAL A 8 -24.16 58.15 16.75
C VAL A 8 -22.74 57.58 16.94
N ILE A 9 -21.89 58.25 17.71
CA ILE A 9 -20.53 57.78 17.99
C ILE A 9 -20.56 56.52 18.89
N CYS A 10 -21.45 56.43 19.88
CA CYS A 10 -21.62 55.27 20.72
C CYS A 10 -22.19 54.06 19.91
N ALA A 11 -23.09 54.30 18.95
CA ALA A 11 -23.64 53.24 18.09
C ALA A 11 -22.59 52.68 17.10
N LEU A 12 -21.71 53.54 16.60
CA LEU A 12 -20.61 53.10 15.72
C LEU A 12 -19.51 52.33 16.46
N LEU A 13 -19.23 52.72 17.72
CA LEU A 13 -18.29 51.96 18.57
C LEU A 13 -18.83 50.60 19.02
N ALA A 14 -20.13 50.47 19.25
CA ALA A 14 -20.77 49.19 19.59
C ALA A 14 -20.77 48.20 18.41
N LEU A 15 -20.81 48.70 17.17
CA LEU A 15 -20.75 47.81 15.98
C LEU A 15 -19.34 47.29 15.71
N ALA A 16 -18.29 47.97 16.20
CA ALA A 16 -16.90 47.54 16.07
C ALA A 16 -16.50 46.45 17.07
N MET A 17 -17.33 46.15 18.06
CA MET A 17 -17.08 45.13 19.11
C MET A 17 -17.83 43.80 18.87
N LEU A 18 -18.44 43.60 17.70
CA LEU A 18 -18.88 42.27 17.35
C LEU A 18 -17.62 41.40 17.20
N PRO A 19 -17.45 40.37 18.02
CA PRO A 19 -16.37 39.42 17.78
C PRO A 19 -16.61 38.85 16.40
N GLY A 20 -15.82 39.30 15.43
CA GLY A 20 -15.76 38.65 14.13
C GLY A 20 -15.55 37.17 14.40
N GLY A 21 -16.59 36.38 14.21
CA GLY A 21 -16.52 34.95 14.35
C GLY A 21 -15.48 34.43 13.36
N ALA A 22 -14.23 34.50 13.75
CA ALA A 22 -13.19 33.67 13.14
C ALA A 22 -13.62 32.23 13.37
N SER A 23 -14.44 31.74 12.44
CA SER A 23 -14.69 30.30 12.34
C SER A 23 -13.32 29.69 12.16
N ALA A 24 -12.71 29.31 13.27
CA ALA A 24 -11.48 28.55 13.26
C ALA A 24 -11.87 27.24 12.54
N ARG A 25 -11.62 27.24 11.21
CA ARG A 25 -11.78 26.06 10.38
C ARG A 25 -10.89 25.01 11.03
N ALA A 26 -11.48 24.14 11.85
CA ALA A 26 -10.77 23.09 12.54
C ALA A 26 -9.94 22.38 11.47
N LYS A 27 -8.62 22.47 11.58
CA LYS A 27 -7.72 21.72 10.67
C LYS A 27 -8.14 20.27 10.82
N LYS A 28 -8.74 19.73 9.77
CA LYS A 28 -9.15 18.32 9.70
C LYS A 28 -7.91 17.52 10.06
N ALA A 29 -7.96 16.73 11.12
CA ALA A 29 -6.84 15.89 11.52
C ALA A 29 -6.38 15.09 10.29
N PRO A 30 -5.07 14.93 10.07
CA PRO A 30 -4.58 14.16 8.95
C PRO A 30 -5.24 12.78 8.98
N LYS A 31 -5.84 12.39 7.86
CA LYS A 31 -6.48 11.08 7.71
C LYS A 31 -5.38 10.04 7.95
N LYS A 32 -5.55 9.17 8.94
CA LYS A 32 -4.58 8.11 9.21
C LYS A 32 -4.53 7.18 8.01
N ASP A 33 -3.33 6.84 7.55
CA ASP A 33 -3.12 5.80 6.56
C ASP A 33 -3.15 4.45 7.29
N ILE A 34 -4.14 3.64 7.00
CA ILE A 34 -4.34 2.33 7.64
C ILE A 34 -4.35 1.28 6.53
N GLY A 35 -3.33 0.42 6.54
CA GLY A 35 -3.20 -0.68 5.59
C GLY A 35 -3.79 -1.99 6.12
N ILE A 36 -4.18 -2.85 5.20
CA ILE A 36 -4.53 -4.24 5.49
C ILE A 36 -3.77 -5.18 4.55
N GLN A 37 -3.22 -6.25 5.11
CA GLN A 37 -2.71 -7.34 4.33
C GLN A 37 -3.88 -8.23 3.86
N LEU A 38 -4.04 -8.38 2.55
CA LEU A 38 -5.15 -9.15 1.96
C LEU A 38 -5.11 -10.64 2.31
N TYR A 39 -3.96 -11.16 2.77
CA TYR A 39 -3.90 -12.51 3.34
C TYR A 39 -4.83 -12.70 4.55
N SER A 40 -5.12 -11.64 5.29
CA SER A 40 -6.03 -11.67 6.43
C SER A 40 -7.47 -12.02 6.03
N VAL A 41 -7.85 -11.72 4.79
CA VAL A 41 -9.17 -12.01 4.20
C VAL A 41 -9.10 -13.07 3.09
N ARG A 42 -8.04 -13.89 3.08
CA ARG A 42 -7.78 -14.89 2.04
C ARG A 42 -8.91 -15.90 1.82
N SER A 43 -9.70 -16.17 2.85
CA SER A 43 -10.88 -17.06 2.72
C SER A 43 -11.97 -16.46 1.83
N LEU A 44 -11.98 -15.14 1.65
CA LEU A 44 -12.97 -14.42 0.84
C LEU A 44 -12.46 -14.12 -0.58
N ILE A 45 -11.16 -13.89 -0.74
CA ILE A 45 -10.58 -13.43 -2.02
C ILE A 45 -9.63 -14.43 -2.66
N GLY A 46 -9.25 -15.50 -1.97
CA GLY A 46 -8.25 -16.46 -2.42
C GLY A 46 -6.81 -16.02 -2.18
N VAL A 47 -5.87 -16.91 -2.50
CA VAL A 47 -4.41 -16.71 -2.41
C VAL A 47 -3.67 -17.60 -3.42
N PHE A 48 -2.40 -17.29 -3.70
CA PHE A 48 -1.50 -18.12 -4.52
C PHE A 48 -2.09 -18.53 -5.87
N GLY A 49 -2.68 -17.55 -6.56
CA GLY A 49 -3.30 -17.79 -7.88
C GLY A 49 -4.64 -18.52 -7.85
N LYS A 50 -5.19 -18.78 -6.65
CA LYS A 50 -6.55 -19.30 -6.49
C LYS A 50 -7.46 -18.12 -6.14
N SER A 51 -8.25 -17.64 -7.10
CA SER A 51 -9.34 -16.70 -6.83
C SER A 51 -10.54 -17.46 -6.26
N GLN A 52 -11.21 -16.89 -5.25
CA GLN A 52 -12.50 -17.37 -4.76
C GLN A 52 -13.65 -16.50 -5.27
N GLY A 53 -13.66 -16.22 -6.57
CA GLY A 53 -14.68 -15.38 -7.18
C GLY A 53 -14.30 -13.90 -7.28
N ASP A 54 -15.32 -13.04 -7.33
CA ASP A 54 -15.11 -11.60 -7.42
C ASP A 54 -14.66 -11.02 -6.08
N TYR A 55 -13.42 -10.53 -6.02
CA TYR A 55 -12.85 -9.91 -4.81
C TYR A 55 -13.20 -8.42 -4.64
N LYS A 56 -13.78 -7.78 -5.66
CA LYS A 56 -14.09 -6.32 -5.63
C LYS A 56 -15.05 -5.93 -4.52
N PRO A 57 -16.11 -6.69 -4.21
CA PRO A 57 -16.98 -6.38 -3.08
C PRO A 57 -16.23 -6.39 -1.74
N VAL A 58 -15.24 -7.27 -1.59
CA VAL A 58 -14.40 -7.34 -0.38
C VAL A 58 -13.51 -6.10 -0.28
N LEU A 59 -12.88 -5.67 -1.38
CA LEU A 59 -12.10 -4.44 -1.41
C LEU A 59 -12.95 -3.22 -1.01
N LYS A 60 -14.18 -3.15 -1.53
CA LYS A 60 -15.10 -2.08 -1.15
C LYS A 60 -15.45 -2.10 0.33
N GLN A 61 -15.73 -3.26 0.91
CA GLN A 61 -16.01 -3.40 2.34
C GLN A 61 -14.81 -2.95 3.20
N LEU A 62 -13.59 -3.31 2.80
CA LEU A 62 -12.39 -2.87 3.50
C LEU A 62 -12.23 -1.35 3.46
N ALA A 63 -12.47 -0.72 2.31
CA ALA A 63 -12.46 0.73 2.18
C ALA A 63 -13.53 1.40 3.03
N ASP A 64 -14.75 0.85 3.07
CA ASP A 64 -15.86 1.33 3.90
C ASP A 64 -15.53 1.22 5.41
N MET A 65 -14.72 0.24 5.82
CA MET A 65 -14.17 0.11 7.18
C MET A 65 -13.09 1.14 7.50
N GLY A 66 -12.60 1.89 6.50
CA GLY A 66 -11.61 2.95 6.68
C GLY A 66 -10.17 2.57 6.33
N TYR A 67 -9.93 1.38 5.76
CA TYR A 67 -8.62 1.05 5.21
C TYR A 67 -8.34 1.93 3.98
N THR A 68 -7.09 2.37 3.84
CA THR A 68 -6.64 3.28 2.78
C THR A 68 -5.61 2.65 1.87
N SER A 69 -5.02 1.55 2.30
CA SER A 69 -4.01 0.83 1.54
C SER A 69 -4.11 -0.68 1.75
N VAL A 70 -3.61 -1.43 0.77
CA VAL A 70 -3.57 -2.89 0.82
C VAL A 70 -2.15 -3.39 0.57
N GLU A 71 -1.82 -4.51 1.23
CA GLU A 71 -0.70 -5.37 0.87
C GLU A 71 -1.26 -6.62 0.20
N ALA A 72 -0.92 -6.83 -1.08
CA ALA A 72 -1.35 -8.01 -1.82
C ALA A 72 -0.56 -9.25 -1.37
N ALA A 73 -1.18 -10.43 -1.45
CA ALA A 73 -0.58 -11.70 -1.04
C ALA A 73 -0.79 -12.84 -2.05
N SER A 74 -1.03 -12.50 -3.30
CA SER A 74 -1.28 -13.49 -4.34
C SER A 74 -0.66 -13.04 -5.67
N TYR A 75 0.62 -13.33 -5.83
CA TYR A 75 1.32 -13.20 -7.11
C TYR A 75 1.59 -14.58 -7.70
N LYS A 76 1.28 -14.74 -8.98
CA LYS A 76 1.60 -15.95 -9.75
C LYS A 76 1.65 -15.62 -11.23
N ASP A 77 2.74 -16.02 -11.90
CA ASP A 77 2.90 -15.96 -13.36
C ASP A 77 2.54 -14.57 -13.95
N GLY A 78 3.06 -13.50 -13.32
CA GLY A 78 2.81 -12.11 -13.74
C GLY A 78 1.45 -11.54 -13.32
N MET A 79 0.61 -12.30 -12.62
CA MET A 79 -0.76 -11.93 -12.27
C MET A 79 -0.92 -11.73 -10.75
N LEU A 80 -1.82 -10.83 -10.36
CA LEU A 80 -2.24 -10.61 -8.97
C LEU A 80 -3.72 -10.98 -8.84
N TYR A 81 -4.04 -11.95 -8.00
CA TYR A 81 -5.40 -12.47 -7.84
C TYR A 81 -6.07 -12.87 -9.17
N GLY A 82 -5.28 -13.36 -10.15
CA GLY A 82 -5.76 -13.74 -11.47
C GLY A 82 -6.06 -12.59 -12.42
N GLN A 83 -5.69 -11.36 -12.05
CA GLN A 83 -5.81 -10.17 -12.90
C GLN A 83 -4.44 -9.68 -13.35
N THR A 84 -4.39 -8.92 -14.46
CA THR A 84 -3.18 -8.18 -14.79
C THR A 84 -2.83 -7.20 -13.67
N PRO A 85 -1.55 -6.84 -13.50
CA PRO A 85 -1.14 -5.88 -12.47
C PRO A 85 -1.88 -4.55 -12.54
N GLU A 86 -2.09 -4.03 -13.75
CA GLU A 86 -2.81 -2.78 -13.99
C GLU A 86 -4.29 -2.89 -13.62
N GLN A 87 -4.92 -4.04 -13.94
CA GLN A 87 -6.32 -4.25 -13.59
C GLN A 87 -6.49 -4.39 -12.08
N PHE A 88 -5.61 -5.12 -11.41
CA PHE A 88 -5.63 -5.23 -9.94
C PHE A 88 -5.44 -3.85 -9.27
N ARG A 89 -4.47 -3.06 -9.76
CA ARG A 89 -4.28 -1.68 -9.30
C ARG A 89 -5.55 -0.87 -9.45
N LYS A 90 -6.16 -0.89 -10.65
CA LYS A 90 -7.39 -0.17 -10.91
C LYS A 90 -8.52 -0.58 -9.98
N ASP A 91 -8.69 -1.86 -9.73
CA ASP A 91 -9.76 -2.37 -8.86
C ASP A 91 -9.58 -1.90 -7.40
N VAL A 92 -8.33 -1.82 -6.91
CA VAL A 92 -8.00 -1.28 -5.59
C VAL A 92 -8.25 0.23 -5.53
N GLU A 93 -7.86 0.98 -6.59
CA GLU A 93 -8.07 2.43 -6.69
C GLU A 93 -9.57 2.77 -6.81
N ASP A 94 -10.34 2.01 -7.58
CA ASP A 94 -11.80 2.15 -7.71
C ASP A 94 -12.52 1.92 -6.36
N ALA A 95 -11.97 1.08 -5.49
CA ALA A 95 -12.46 0.90 -4.12
C ALA A 95 -12.08 2.05 -3.17
N GLY A 96 -11.21 2.98 -3.59
CA GLY A 96 -10.75 4.12 -2.79
C GLY A 96 -9.51 3.84 -1.95
N MET A 97 -8.74 2.81 -2.27
CA MET A 97 -7.49 2.42 -1.61
C MET A 97 -6.31 2.50 -2.59
N ARG A 98 -5.10 2.21 -2.12
CA ARG A 98 -3.91 2.06 -2.95
C ARG A 98 -3.17 0.77 -2.60
N VAL A 99 -2.44 0.22 -3.57
CA VAL A 99 -1.50 -0.89 -3.31
C VAL A 99 -0.23 -0.28 -2.75
N ILE A 100 0.19 -0.70 -1.55
CA ILE A 100 1.43 -0.22 -0.94
C ILE A 100 2.54 -1.26 -1.04
N SER A 101 2.21 -2.52 -0.86
CA SER A 101 3.17 -3.62 -0.90
C SER A 101 2.51 -4.91 -1.41
N THR A 102 3.37 -5.87 -1.70
CA THR A 102 2.93 -7.20 -2.13
C THR A 102 3.84 -8.28 -1.55
N HIS A 103 3.28 -9.44 -1.28
CA HIS A 103 4.06 -10.63 -0.94
C HIS A 103 4.55 -11.32 -2.21
N CYS A 104 5.84 -11.58 -2.26
CA CYS A 104 6.46 -12.36 -3.32
C CYS A 104 7.68 -13.11 -2.80
N THR A 105 7.83 -14.37 -3.15
CA THR A 105 8.97 -15.19 -2.71
C THR A 105 9.45 -16.06 -3.85
N LEU A 106 10.74 -16.03 -4.10
CA LEU A 106 11.44 -17.04 -4.86
C LEU A 106 12.60 -17.58 -4.02
N ASN A 107 12.56 -18.86 -3.70
CA ASN A 107 13.67 -19.52 -3.04
C ASN A 107 14.69 -19.99 -4.10
N LEU A 108 15.97 -19.85 -3.77
CA LEU A 108 17.03 -20.44 -4.58
C LEU A 108 16.88 -21.96 -4.64
N SER A 109 17.11 -22.55 -5.77
CA SER A 109 17.32 -23.99 -5.93
C SER A 109 18.61 -24.44 -5.24
N ASP A 110 18.77 -25.74 -5.04
CA ASP A 110 20.00 -26.27 -4.44
C ASP A 110 21.22 -26.03 -5.35
N GLU A 111 21.01 -26.02 -6.68
CA GLU A 111 22.05 -25.72 -7.66
C GLU A 111 22.50 -24.25 -7.59
N GLU A 112 21.57 -23.31 -7.59
CA GLU A 112 21.85 -21.87 -7.45
C GLU A 112 22.53 -21.57 -6.10
N LEU A 113 22.10 -22.24 -5.03
CA LEU A 113 22.70 -22.08 -3.72
C LEU A 113 24.14 -22.61 -3.68
N ALA A 114 24.41 -23.73 -4.34
CA ALA A 114 25.73 -24.35 -4.39
C ALA A 114 26.70 -23.59 -5.31
N SER A 115 26.24 -23.21 -6.51
CA SER A 115 27.05 -22.50 -7.51
C SER A 115 27.23 -21.02 -7.18
N GLY A 116 26.21 -20.39 -6.57
CA GLY A 116 26.14 -18.93 -6.40
C GLY A 116 25.85 -18.19 -7.69
N ASP A 117 25.36 -18.88 -8.71
CA ASP A 117 24.84 -18.28 -9.95
C ASP A 117 23.33 -18.06 -9.81
N PHE A 118 22.93 -16.80 -9.79
CA PHE A 118 21.54 -16.39 -9.57
C PHE A 118 20.84 -15.94 -10.85
N SER A 119 21.46 -16.14 -12.01
CA SER A 119 20.98 -15.59 -13.30
C SER A 119 19.51 -15.93 -13.56
N LYS A 120 19.10 -17.18 -13.30
CA LYS A 120 17.72 -17.62 -13.49
C LYS A 120 16.77 -16.99 -12.47
N ALA A 121 17.13 -16.99 -11.20
CA ALA A 121 16.33 -16.37 -10.15
C ALA A 121 16.19 -14.86 -10.36
N LEU A 122 17.26 -14.20 -10.79
CA LEU A 122 17.25 -12.76 -11.06
C LEU A 122 16.39 -12.38 -12.26
N ALA A 123 16.40 -13.19 -13.34
CA ALA A 123 15.50 -12.99 -14.48
C ALA A 123 14.02 -13.07 -14.04
N TRP A 124 13.67 -14.03 -13.18
CA TRP A 124 12.33 -14.11 -12.59
C TRP A 124 11.99 -12.88 -11.74
N TRP A 125 12.97 -12.35 -10.96
CA TRP A 125 12.75 -11.13 -10.19
C TRP A 125 12.54 -9.90 -11.07
N ASP A 126 13.20 -9.80 -12.22
CA ASP A 126 12.99 -8.70 -13.16
C ASP A 126 11.53 -8.66 -13.64
N GLU A 127 10.94 -9.81 -13.97
CA GLU A 127 9.53 -9.93 -14.35
C GLU A 127 8.60 -9.62 -13.15
N CYS A 128 8.93 -10.17 -11.97
CA CYS A 128 8.19 -9.96 -10.75
C CYS A 128 8.15 -8.46 -10.37
N ILE A 129 9.31 -7.79 -10.35
CA ILE A 129 9.42 -6.38 -10.03
C ILE A 129 8.63 -5.52 -11.03
N ALA A 130 8.73 -5.81 -12.33
CA ALA A 130 7.97 -5.10 -13.36
C ALA A 130 6.44 -5.21 -13.12
N ALA A 131 5.95 -6.41 -12.83
CA ALA A 131 4.54 -6.64 -12.53
C ALA A 131 4.08 -5.89 -11.27
N HIS A 132 4.90 -5.90 -10.21
CA HIS A 132 4.55 -5.22 -8.96
C HIS A 132 4.58 -3.69 -9.09
N LYS A 133 5.52 -3.17 -9.88
CA LYS A 133 5.57 -1.75 -10.24
C LYS A 133 4.33 -1.33 -11.03
N ALA A 134 3.87 -2.13 -11.98
CA ALA A 134 2.64 -1.89 -12.74
C ALA A 134 1.40 -1.93 -11.83
N ALA A 135 1.39 -2.81 -10.82
CA ALA A 135 0.35 -2.85 -9.78
C ALA A 135 0.38 -1.65 -8.82
N GLY A 136 1.37 -0.77 -8.91
CA GLY A 136 1.50 0.41 -8.05
C GLY A 136 2.11 0.14 -6.68
N ALA A 137 2.72 -1.03 -6.46
CA ALA A 137 3.38 -1.35 -5.21
C ALA A 137 4.70 -0.56 -5.05
N GLU A 138 4.92 -0.04 -3.86
CA GLU A 138 6.16 0.64 -3.46
C GLU A 138 7.19 -0.35 -2.91
N TYR A 139 6.71 -1.47 -2.35
CA TYR A 139 7.54 -2.48 -1.71
C TYR A 139 7.14 -3.89 -2.15
N ILE A 140 8.13 -4.77 -2.25
CA ILE A 140 7.93 -6.22 -2.35
C ILE A 140 8.41 -6.83 -1.03
N VAL A 141 7.54 -7.58 -0.38
CA VAL A 141 7.81 -8.23 0.89
C VAL A 141 8.07 -9.71 0.65
N VAL A 142 9.21 -10.21 1.08
CA VAL A 142 9.51 -11.64 1.10
C VAL A 142 9.08 -12.21 2.46
N PRO A 143 7.87 -12.80 2.56
CA PRO A 143 7.29 -13.19 3.84
C PRO A 143 7.95 -14.41 4.46
N SER A 144 8.66 -15.21 3.68
CA SER A 144 9.32 -16.42 4.14
C SER A 144 10.47 -16.81 3.21
N MET A 145 11.43 -17.52 3.78
CA MET A 145 12.54 -18.13 3.05
C MET A 145 12.65 -19.62 3.43
N ARG A 146 13.30 -20.40 2.58
CA ARG A 146 13.70 -21.77 2.98
C ARG A 146 14.59 -21.73 4.24
N LYS A 147 14.60 -22.80 5.00
CA LYS A 147 15.49 -22.93 6.16
C LYS A 147 16.94 -22.85 5.71
N ILE A 148 17.69 -21.97 6.34
CA ILE A 148 19.14 -21.80 6.14
C ILE A 148 19.85 -22.56 7.30
N SER A 149 20.74 -23.47 6.96
CA SER A 149 21.36 -24.35 7.96
C SER A 149 22.86 -24.09 8.14
N THR A 150 23.53 -23.41 7.20
CA THR A 150 24.96 -23.13 7.28
C THR A 150 25.25 -21.65 7.11
N LEU A 151 26.40 -21.19 7.64
CA LEU A 151 26.88 -19.82 7.43
C LEU A 151 27.13 -19.51 5.95
N LYS A 152 27.64 -20.51 5.20
CA LYS A 152 27.86 -20.37 3.76
C LYS A 152 26.55 -20.06 3.02
N ASP A 153 25.49 -20.79 3.31
CA ASP A 153 24.17 -20.59 2.68
C ASP A 153 23.62 -19.21 3.05
N LEU A 154 23.76 -18.80 4.31
CA LEU A 154 23.35 -17.46 4.74
C LEU A 154 24.08 -16.37 3.95
N GLN A 155 25.40 -16.47 3.80
CA GLN A 155 26.21 -15.53 3.02
C GLN A 155 25.76 -15.51 1.54
N THR A 156 25.41 -16.67 0.97
CA THR A 156 24.89 -16.78 -0.39
C THR A 156 23.54 -16.07 -0.52
N TYR A 157 22.62 -16.29 0.45
CA TYR A 157 21.33 -15.57 0.46
C TYR A 157 21.49 -14.06 0.65
N CYS A 158 22.43 -13.59 1.46
CA CYS A 158 22.73 -12.16 1.59
C CYS A 158 23.17 -11.55 0.24
N ARG A 159 24.05 -12.23 -0.49
CA ARG A 159 24.46 -11.78 -1.84
C ARG A 159 23.27 -11.76 -2.79
N TYR A 160 22.50 -12.84 -2.83
CA TYR A 160 21.29 -12.95 -3.65
C TYR A 160 20.32 -11.79 -3.42
N PHE A 161 19.96 -11.52 -2.15
CA PHE A 161 19.02 -10.43 -1.86
C PHE A 161 19.63 -9.04 -2.08
N ASN A 162 20.94 -8.87 -1.97
CA ASN A 162 21.60 -7.63 -2.38
C ASN A 162 21.46 -7.39 -3.89
N GLU A 163 21.59 -8.44 -4.71
CA GLU A 163 21.39 -8.34 -6.15
C GLU A 163 19.92 -8.12 -6.54
N VAL A 164 18.98 -8.75 -5.83
CA VAL A 164 17.54 -8.49 -6.00
C VAL A 164 17.20 -7.06 -5.65
N GLY A 165 17.70 -6.56 -4.51
CA GLY A 165 17.41 -5.21 -4.04
C GLY A 165 18.07 -4.08 -4.86
N ALA A 166 19.01 -4.41 -5.74
CA ALA A 166 19.65 -3.46 -6.65
C ALA A 166 18.88 -3.24 -7.97
N ARG A 167 17.76 -3.99 -8.22
CA ARG A 167 16.93 -3.93 -9.42
C ARG A 167 15.75 -2.98 -9.23
#